data_52eedf640b5ae394a0c4ac75c74f83f1
#
_entry.id   52eedf640b5ae394a0c4ac75c74f83f1
#
_cell.length_a   1.000
_cell.length_b   1.000
_cell.length_c   1.000
_cell.angle_alpha   90.00
_cell.angle_beta   90.00
_cell.angle_gamma   90.00
#
_symmetry.space_group_name_H-M   'P 1'
#
loop_
_entity.id
_entity.type
_entity.pdbx_description
1 polymer ?
#
loop_
_entity_poly.entity_id
_entity_poly.type
_entity_poly.pdbx_seq_one_letter_code
_entity_poly.pdbx_strand_id
1 'polypeptide(L)'
;MRVLGGRTGTLLACLALVLPVLEANFLSRQHASQVLIRRRRANTLLEETKKGNLERECIEELCNKEEAREIFENNPETEYFYPKYLGCLGSFRAGLFTAARLSTNAYPDLRSCVNAISDQCNPLPCNEDGFMTCKDGQATFTCICKSGWQGEKCESDINECKDPVNINGGCSQICENTPGSYHCSCKNGFVMLSNKKDCKDVDECVLKPSICGTAVCKNIPGDFECECAEGYKYNPVSKSCDDVDECAENLCAQLCVNYPGGYSCYCDGKKGFKLAQDQKSCEAVPVCLPLDLDKNYELLYLAEQFVGVVLYLKFRLPETTRFSAEFDFRTYDSEGVILYAESSDHSAWFLIALREGKIEIQFKNEKTTKMTTGGKVINDGLWHMINPRLDGCIRGWNLMNQGTSGVKEIIQEKQNKHCLVNVEKGSYYPGTGVAQFSINYKNESNPEAWQINMSLNIRPSAGTGVMLALVSDNTVPFALSLVDSATEKLQDILVSVESMVIARIEAISLCSDQQTFLEIRVNRNNLELSTQLRKDSFHSEDFQRQFAILDEAMKGTVVTYLGGLPDVPFSATPVNAFYQGCMEVNINGVQVDLDEAISKHNDIRAHSCPSVWQKTKHT
;
A
#
# COMPACT_ATOMS: atom_id res chain seq x y z
N MET A 1 -49.06 17.56 -4.70
CA MET A 1 -49.32 17.34 -6.12
C MET A 1 -48.38 16.23 -6.59
N ARG A 2 -48.96 15.04 -6.71
CA ARG A 2 -48.75 13.95 -7.69
C ARG A 2 -47.28 13.70 -8.11
N VAL A 3 -46.71 12.58 -7.71
CA VAL A 3 -46.83 11.17 -8.13
C VAL A 3 -46.15 10.86 -9.46
N LEU A 4 -45.19 9.93 -9.39
CA LEU A 4 -44.93 8.77 -10.24
C LEU A 4 -43.55 8.23 -9.77
N GLY A 5 -43.32 7.14 -9.21
CA GLY A 5 -43.95 5.81 -9.30
C GLY A 5 -43.41 5.02 -10.46
N GLY A 6 -42.49 4.11 -10.24
CA GLY A 6 -42.16 3.19 -11.32
C GLY A 6 -40.88 2.36 -11.07
N ARG A 7 -41.10 1.23 -10.52
CA ARG A 7 -40.59 -0.08 -10.93
C ARG A 7 -39.14 -0.22 -11.40
N THR A 8 -38.27 -0.64 -10.51
CA THR A 8 -37.12 -1.51 -10.83
C THR A 8 -36.90 -2.51 -9.70
N GLY A 9 -37.80 -3.49 -9.60
CA GLY A 9 -37.77 -4.48 -8.53
C GLY A 9 -38.05 -5.91 -8.98
N THR A 10 -37.87 -6.26 -10.25
CA THR A 10 -38.19 -7.60 -10.73
C THR A 10 -37.18 -8.26 -11.67
N LEU A 11 -35.98 -7.78 -11.76
CA LEU A 11 -34.93 -8.40 -12.60
C LEU A 11 -33.77 -9.06 -11.79
N LEU A 12 -33.76 -8.96 -10.48
CA LEU A 12 -32.76 -9.64 -9.64
C LEU A 12 -33.22 -10.97 -9.04
N ALA A 13 -34.52 -11.31 -9.12
CA ALA A 13 -35.05 -12.57 -8.59
C ALA A 13 -34.96 -13.75 -9.59
N CYS A 14 -34.75 -13.50 -10.87
CA CYS A 14 -34.61 -14.57 -11.87
C CYS A 14 -33.19 -15.06 -12.11
N LEU A 15 -32.14 -14.35 -11.63
CA LEU A 15 -30.76 -14.82 -11.76
C LEU A 15 -30.30 -15.73 -10.62
N ALA A 16 -31.03 -15.78 -9.51
CA ALA A 16 -30.66 -16.60 -8.34
C ALA A 16 -31.23 -18.04 -8.41
N LEU A 17 -32.07 -18.36 -9.40
CA LEU A 17 -32.70 -19.70 -9.54
C LEU A 17 -32.12 -20.56 -10.66
N VAL A 18 -31.11 -20.12 -11.39
CA VAL A 18 -30.47 -20.88 -12.49
C VAL A 18 -29.07 -21.40 -12.13
N LEU A 19 -28.54 -21.05 -10.96
CA LEU A 19 -27.18 -21.46 -10.55
C LEU A 19 -27.00 -22.79 -9.78
N PRO A 20 -28.04 -23.59 -9.42
CA PRO A 20 -27.78 -24.89 -8.81
C PRO A 20 -27.85 -26.10 -9.76
N VAL A 21 -27.84 -25.93 -11.09
CA VAL A 21 -27.96 -27.09 -12.03
C VAL A 21 -26.65 -27.41 -12.78
N LEU A 22 -25.54 -26.83 -12.41
CA LEU A 22 -24.22 -27.15 -12.99
C LEU A 22 -23.21 -27.67 -11.95
N GLU A 23 -23.69 -28.46 -10.99
CA GLU A 23 -22.79 -29.42 -10.33
C GLU A 23 -22.73 -30.67 -11.23
N ALA A 24 -21.73 -30.69 -12.12
CA ALA A 24 -21.35 -31.89 -12.83
C ALA A 24 -20.89 -32.91 -11.77
N ASN A 25 -21.70 -33.96 -11.58
CA ASN A 25 -21.36 -35.12 -10.76
C ASN A 25 -20.15 -35.83 -11.38
N PHE A 26 -18.95 -35.41 -11.03
CA PHE A 26 -17.74 -36.17 -11.33
C PHE A 26 -17.71 -37.40 -10.44
N LEU A 27 -17.82 -38.58 -11.07
CA LEU A 27 -17.63 -39.85 -10.40
C LEU A 27 -16.25 -39.90 -9.74
N SER A 28 -16.17 -40.37 -8.50
CA SER A 28 -14.90 -40.55 -7.83
C SER A 28 -14.01 -41.49 -8.64
N ARG A 29 -12.71 -41.38 -8.51
CA ARG A 29 -11.71 -42.20 -9.23
C ARG A 29 -11.95 -43.71 -9.07
N GLN A 30 -12.49 -44.14 -7.91
CA GLN A 30 -12.87 -45.54 -7.64
C GLN A 30 -14.12 -45.99 -8.43
N HIS A 31 -15.12 -45.12 -8.58
CA HIS A 31 -16.31 -45.44 -9.37
C HIS A 31 -16.02 -45.39 -10.87
N ALA A 32 -15.20 -44.44 -11.32
CA ALA A 32 -14.79 -44.38 -12.72
C ALA A 32 -14.01 -45.65 -13.15
N SER A 33 -13.16 -46.21 -12.28
CA SER A 33 -12.41 -47.43 -12.56
C SER A 33 -13.31 -48.66 -12.67
N GLN A 34 -14.42 -48.73 -11.95
CA GLN A 34 -15.37 -49.85 -12.05
C GLN A 34 -16.18 -49.84 -13.38
N VAL A 35 -16.45 -48.65 -13.92
CA VAL A 35 -17.18 -48.52 -15.21
C VAL A 35 -16.22 -48.77 -16.39
N LEU A 36 -14.93 -48.56 -16.22
CA LEU A 36 -13.92 -48.65 -17.28
C LEU A 36 -13.22 -50.01 -17.33
N ILE A 37 -13.59 -50.99 -16.49
CA ILE A 37 -13.07 -52.36 -16.60
C ILE A 37 -13.68 -53.01 -17.84
N ARG A 38 -12.93 -52.94 -18.93
CA ARG A 38 -13.26 -53.62 -20.17
C ARG A 38 -13.03 -55.11 -19.96
N ARG A 39 -14.09 -55.94 -19.87
CA ARG A 39 -13.97 -57.37 -19.97
C ARG A 39 -13.36 -57.70 -21.32
N ARG A 40 -12.20 -58.41 -21.30
CA ARG A 40 -11.67 -59.03 -22.50
C ARG A 40 -12.73 -60.03 -23.03
N ARG A 41 -13.29 -59.74 -24.16
CA ARG A 41 -14.03 -60.74 -24.96
C ARG A 41 -12.99 -61.51 -25.74
N ALA A 42 -13.00 -62.82 -25.64
CA ALA A 42 -12.34 -63.68 -26.60
C ALA A 42 -12.97 -63.41 -27.98
N ASN A 43 -12.16 -63.34 -28.99
CA ASN A 43 -12.45 -63.01 -30.37
C ASN A 43 -12.89 -61.54 -30.55
N THR A 44 -11.95 -60.69 -30.74
CA THR A 44 -12.16 -59.29 -31.12
C THR A 44 -11.51 -59.01 -32.46
N LEU A 45 -12.17 -58.12 -33.20
CA LEU A 45 -11.82 -57.52 -34.48
C LEU A 45 -10.39 -56.94 -34.61
N LEU A 46 -9.49 -57.26 -33.67
CA LEU A 46 -8.11 -56.83 -33.60
C LEU A 46 -7.11 -58.02 -33.70
N GLU A 47 -7.57 -59.19 -34.07
CA GLU A 47 -6.73 -60.34 -34.32
C GLU A 47 -5.88 -60.13 -35.58
N GLU A 48 -6.38 -59.40 -36.55
CA GLU A 48 -5.70 -58.98 -37.78
C GLU A 48 -4.55 -57.95 -37.52
N THR A 49 -4.44 -57.40 -36.33
CA THR A 49 -3.36 -56.47 -35.98
C THR A 49 -2.18 -57.13 -35.27
N LYS A 50 -2.22 -58.38 -34.97
CA LYS A 50 -1.08 -59.13 -34.45
C LYS A 50 -0.31 -59.66 -35.63
N LYS A 51 1.03 -59.44 -35.61
CA LYS A 51 1.93 -60.03 -36.61
C LYS A 51 1.65 -61.53 -36.73
N GLY A 52 1.40 -61.96 -37.91
CA GLY A 52 1.21 -63.37 -38.22
C GLY A 52 2.47 -64.18 -37.91
N ASN A 53 2.33 -65.36 -37.34
CA ASN A 53 3.42 -66.30 -37.29
C ASN A 53 3.03 -67.55 -38.11
N LEU A 54 4.05 -68.16 -38.65
CA LEU A 54 3.87 -69.28 -39.61
C LEU A 54 3.08 -70.43 -38.99
N GLU A 55 3.25 -70.74 -37.71
CA GLU A 55 2.55 -71.80 -37.03
C GLU A 55 1.06 -71.54 -36.89
N ARG A 56 0.67 -70.35 -36.46
CA ARG A 56 -0.73 -70.00 -36.25
C ARG A 56 -1.47 -69.87 -37.57
N GLU A 57 -0.86 -69.17 -38.53
CA GLU A 57 -1.58 -68.76 -39.76
C GLU A 57 -1.56 -69.89 -40.79
N CYS A 58 -0.44 -70.66 -40.94
CA CYS A 58 -0.29 -71.69 -42.05
C CYS A 58 -0.30 -73.12 -41.61
N ILE A 59 -0.24 -73.40 -40.28
CA ILE A 59 -0.26 -74.78 -39.77
C ILE A 59 -1.50 -75.07 -38.95
N GLU A 60 -1.89 -74.13 -38.03
CA GLU A 60 -3.12 -74.24 -37.26
C GLU A 60 -4.32 -73.84 -38.06
N GLU A 61 -4.16 -72.84 -38.94
CA GLU A 61 -5.14 -72.37 -39.94
C GLU A 61 -4.57 -72.62 -41.36
N LEU A 62 -5.37 -72.43 -42.38
CA LEU A 62 -4.93 -72.58 -43.77
C LEU A 62 -4.69 -71.20 -44.38
N CYS A 63 -3.42 -70.81 -44.52
CA CYS A 63 -3.11 -69.49 -45.01
C CYS A 63 -3.28 -69.30 -46.53
N ASN A 64 -3.67 -68.16 -46.92
CA ASN A 64 -3.62 -67.71 -48.30
C ASN A 64 -2.29 -67.01 -48.59
N LYS A 65 -2.06 -66.56 -49.83
CA LYS A 65 -0.79 -65.94 -50.22
C LYS A 65 -0.55 -64.61 -49.54
N GLU A 66 -1.63 -63.90 -49.23
CA GLU A 66 -1.55 -62.58 -48.58
C GLU A 66 -1.12 -62.74 -47.12
N GLU A 67 -1.72 -63.70 -46.40
CA GLU A 67 -1.35 -64.05 -45.01
C GLU A 67 0.11 -64.53 -44.94
N ALA A 68 0.54 -65.37 -45.92
CA ALA A 68 1.95 -65.75 -46.01
C ALA A 68 2.86 -64.53 -46.25
N ARG A 69 2.41 -63.53 -47.01
CA ARG A 69 3.17 -62.32 -47.25
C ARG A 69 3.25 -61.44 -45.96
N GLU A 70 2.23 -61.42 -45.15
CA GLU A 70 2.21 -60.71 -43.87
C GLU A 70 3.17 -61.37 -42.85
N ILE A 71 3.33 -62.71 -42.90
CA ILE A 71 4.26 -63.45 -42.04
C ILE A 71 5.70 -63.07 -42.40
N PHE A 72 6.04 -63.14 -43.69
CA PHE A 72 7.42 -62.95 -44.14
C PHE A 72 7.76 -61.51 -44.39
N GLU A 73 6.78 -60.61 -44.49
CA GLU A 73 6.92 -59.16 -44.76
C GLU A 73 7.74 -58.83 -46.01
N ASN A 74 8.04 -59.80 -46.84
CA ASN A 74 8.76 -59.60 -48.11
C ASN A 74 8.26 -60.54 -49.21
N ASN A 75 8.34 -60.08 -50.48
CA ASN A 75 7.86 -60.81 -51.64
C ASN A 75 8.75 -62.04 -51.98
N PRO A 76 10.09 -61.91 -51.97
CA PRO A 76 10.93 -63.07 -52.34
C PRO A 76 10.69 -64.31 -51.46
N GLU A 77 10.57 -64.12 -50.20
CA GLU A 77 10.34 -65.22 -49.23
C GLU A 77 8.94 -65.80 -49.34
N THR A 78 7.94 -64.93 -49.53
CA THR A 78 6.55 -65.37 -49.79
C THR A 78 6.48 -66.20 -51.06
N GLU A 79 7.15 -65.76 -52.14
CA GLU A 79 7.16 -66.50 -53.42
C GLU A 79 7.92 -67.83 -53.33
N TYR A 80 8.92 -67.89 -52.43
CA TYR A 80 9.63 -69.17 -52.19
C TYR A 80 8.79 -70.14 -51.34
N PHE A 81 8.19 -69.65 -50.29
CA PHE A 81 7.42 -70.46 -49.34
C PHE A 81 6.06 -70.90 -49.88
N TYR A 82 5.25 -69.98 -50.39
CA TYR A 82 3.83 -70.24 -50.68
C TYR A 82 3.58 -71.32 -51.73
N PRO A 83 4.33 -71.50 -52.81
CA PRO A 83 4.18 -72.62 -53.75
C PRO A 83 4.47 -73.95 -53.10
N LYS A 84 5.49 -74.00 -52.21
CA LYS A 84 5.86 -75.19 -51.50
C LYS A 84 4.81 -75.56 -50.46
N TYR A 85 4.26 -74.53 -49.77
CA TYR A 85 3.16 -74.74 -48.84
C TYR A 85 1.90 -75.27 -49.55
N LEU A 86 1.58 -74.81 -50.73
CA LEU A 86 0.47 -75.37 -51.54
C LEU A 86 0.72 -76.81 -51.92
N GLY A 87 1.98 -77.19 -52.12
CA GLY A 87 2.38 -78.58 -52.34
C GLY A 87 2.10 -79.43 -51.10
N CYS A 88 2.50 -78.96 -49.92
CA CYS A 88 2.18 -79.62 -48.66
C CYS A 88 0.66 -79.70 -48.42
N LEU A 89 -0.06 -78.56 -48.64
CA LEU A 89 -1.51 -78.55 -48.50
C LEU A 89 -2.24 -79.45 -49.47
N GLY A 90 -1.77 -79.53 -50.71
CA GLY A 90 -2.30 -80.44 -51.71
C GLY A 90 -2.13 -81.88 -51.30
N SER A 91 -0.96 -82.22 -50.79
CA SER A 91 -0.67 -83.57 -50.25
C SER A 91 -1.56 -83.88 -49.04
N PHE A 92 -1.76 -82.94 -48.13
CA PHE A 92 -2.65 -83.07 -46.98
C PHE A 92 -4.13 -83.28 -47.40
N ARG A 93 -4.65 -82.41 -48.27
CA ARG A 93 -6.05 -82.46 -48.77
C ARG A 93 -6.30 -83.74 -49.59
N ALA A 94 -5.34 -84.24 -50.31
CA ALA A 94 -5.42 -85.46 -51.06
C ALA A 94 -5.28 -86.77 -50.18
N GLY A 95 -5.03 -86.60 -48.84
CA GLY A 95 -4.85 -87.71 -47.92
C GLY A 95 -3.54 -88.48 -48.18
N LEU A 96 -2.60 -87.87 -48.88
CA LEU A 96 -1.33 -88.53 -49.27
C LEU A 96 -0.39 -88.74 -48.10
N PHE A 97 -0.57 -87.98 -47.00
CA PHE A 97 0.23 -88.23 -45.77
C PHE A 97 -0.07 -89.56 -45.12
N THR A 98 -1.28 -90.07 -45.30
CA THR A 98 -1.65 -91.42 -44.76
C THR A 98 -1.29 -92.57 -45.71
N ALA A 99 -1.04 -92.26 -46.97
CA ALA A 99 -0.71 -93.29 -48.00
C ALA A 99 0.83 -93.47 -48.19
N ALA A 100 1.64 -92.87 -47.36
CA ALA A 100 3.04 -92.63 -47.58
C ALA A 100 3.95 -93.85 -47.22
N ARG A 101 3.66 -95.00 -47.76
CA ARG A 101 4.60 -96.14 -47.69
C ARG A 101 5.46 -96.36 -48.98
N LEU A 102 5.36 -95.36 -49.92
CA LEU A 102 6.00 -95.58 -51.24
C LEU A 102 6.83 -94.41 -51.76
N SER A 103 7.06 -93.34 -50.97
CA SER A 103 7.94 -92.28 -51.39
C SER A 103 8.89 -91.90 -50.25
N THR A 104 10.16 -91.77 -50.55
CA THR A 104 11.25 -91.47 -49.64
C THR A 104 11.19 -90.04 -49.08
N ASN A 105 10.12 -89.26 -49.43
CA ASN A 105 9.95 -87.87 -49.02
C ASN A 105 8.48 -87.60 -48.55
N ALA A 106 7.82 -88.58 -47.92
CA ALA A 106 6.44 -88.35 -47.44
C ALA A 106 6.45 -87.92 -45.98
N TYR A 107 5.84 -86.80 -45.73
CA TYR A 107 5.65 -86.24 -44.39
C TYR A 107 4.39 -86.82 -43.74
N PRO A 108 4.37 -87.07 -42.45
CA PRO A 108 3.25 -87.73 -41.74
C PRO A 108 2.03 -86.73 -41.59
N ASP A 109 2.25 -85.48 -41.61
CA ASP A 109 1.22 -84.43 -41.45
C ASP A 109 1.64 -83.14 -42.10
N LEU A 110 0.70 -82.18 -42.15
CA LEU A 110 0.93 -80.81 -42.72
C LEU A 110 2.08 -80.10 -41.99
N ARG A 111 2.13 -80.20 -40.69
CA ARG A 111 3.16 -79.60 -39.85
C ARG A 111 4.57 -80.08 -40.24
N SER A 112 4.74 -81.33 -40.35
CA SER A 112 5.99 -81.93 -40.75
C SER A 112 6.43 -81.56 -42.17
N CYS A 113 5.48 -81.43 -43.09
CA CYS A 113 5.74 -80.98 -44.45
C CYS A 113 6.16 -79.47 -44.49
N VAL A 114 5.42 -78.64 -43.81
CA VAL A 114 5.72 -77.24 -43.74
C VAL A 114 7.07 -76.99 -43.04
N ASN A 115 7.35 -77.74 -41.99
CA ASN A 115 8.62 -77.65 -41.28
C ASN A 115 9.82 -78.14 -42.12
N ALA A 116 9.58 -78.90 -43.17
CA ALA A 116 10.62 -79.31 -44.10
C ALA A 116 10.88 -78.33 -45.24
N ILE A 117 10.10 -77.27 -45.34
CA ILE A 117 10.40 -76.15 -46.22
C ILE A 117 11.64 -75.48 -45.67
N SER A 118 12.75 -75.61 -46.37
CA SER A 118 14.11 -75.30 -45.89
C SER A 118 14.35 -73.78 -45.65
N ASP A 119 15.26 -73.54 -44.75
CA ASP A 119 15.95 -72.33 -44.39
C ASP A 119 15.10 -71.03 -44.44
N GLN A 120 14.38 -70.84 -43.31
CA GLN A 120 13.57 -69.59 -43.16
C GLN A 120 14.39 -68.34 -42.83
N CYS A 121 15.72 -68.51 -42.74
CA CYS A 121 16.62 -67.37 -42.64
C CYS A 121 17.13 -66.92 -44.03
N ASN A 122 16.70 -67.54 -45.12
CA ASN A 122 17.10 -67.18 -46.48
C ASN A 122 15.90 -67.11 -47.42
N PRO A 123 15.49 -65.87 -47.90
CA PRO A 123 16.11 -64.56 -47.61
C PRO A 123 15.91 -64.20 -46.14
N LEU A 124 16.81 -63.32 -45.61
CA LEU A 124 16.82 -62.89 -44.22
C LEU A 124 15.51 -62.24 -43.78
N PRO A 125 14.78 -62.85 -42.81
CA PRO A 125 13.50 -62.29 -42.37
C PRO A 125 13.63 -61.24 -41.24
N CYS A 126 14.81 -61.19 -40.61
CA CYS A 126 15.12 -60.32 -39.50
C CYS A 126 15.47 -58.91 -39.97
N ASN A 127 15.14 -57.91 -39.20
CA ASN A 127 15.48 -56.50 -39.46
C ASN A 127 17.02 -56.34 -39.44
N GLU A 128 17.60 -55.79 -40.52
CA GLU A 128 19.05 -55.67 -40.71
C GLU A 128 19.73 -54.84 -39.62
N ASP A 129 19.07 -53.83 -39.09
CA ASP A 129 19.62 -52.94 -38.07
C ASP A 129 19.63 -53.60 -36.68
N GLY A 130 18.55 -54.29 -36.39
CA GLY A 130 18.24 -54.79 -35.05
C GLY A 130 18.65 -56.23 -34.75
N PHE A 131 18.91 -57.08 -35.76
CA PHE A 131 19.25 -58.48 -35.52
C PHE A 131 20.74 -58.70 -35.28
N MET A 132 21.06 -59.63 -34.42
CA MET A 132 22.41 -60.08 -34.22
C MET A 132 22.66 -61.39 -35.04
N THR A 133 21.70 -62.28 -35.00
CA THR A 133 21.74 -63.53 -35.79
C THR A 133 20.35 -64.11 -36.02
N CYS A 134 20.13 -64.73 -37.17
CA CYS A 134 18.92 -65.50 -37.45
C CYS A 134 19.20 -66.98 -37.20
N LYS A 135 18.33 -67.63 -36.42
CA LYS A 135 18.37 -69.05 -36.17
C LYS A 135 17.24 -69.76 -36.91
N ASP A 136 17.60 -70.58 -37.88
CA ASP A 136 16.61 -71.36 -38.62
C ASP A 136 16.01 -72.44 -37.73
N GLY A 137 14.73 -72.72 -37.86
CA GLY A 137 13.93 -73.67 -37.17
C GLY A 137 13.07 -74.48 -38.11
N GLN A 138 12.33 -75.50 -37.59
CA GLN A 138 11.38 -76.26 -38.41
C GLN A 138 10.12 -75.49 -38.75
N ALA A 139 10.01 -75.03 -39.98
CA ALA A 139 8.96 -74.12 -40.46
C ALA A 139 8.83 -72.84 -39.66
N THR A 140 9.88 -72.36 -39.07
CA THR A 140 9.95 -71.15 -38.27
C THR A 140 11.38 -70.63 -38.24
N PHE A 141 11.52 -69.34 -37.97
CA PHE A 141 12.83 -68.72 -37.70
C PHE A 141 12.80 -68.05 -36.34
N THR A 142 13.95 -67.75 -35.83
CA THR A 142 14.09 -66.95 -34.61
C THR A 142 15.16 -65.90 -34.84
N CYS A 143 14.79 -64.64 -34.80
CA CYS A 143 15.74 -63.56 -34.80
C CYS A 143 16.26 -63.37 -33.36
N ILE A 144 17.54 -63.36 -33.22
CA ILE A 144 18.21 -62.99 -31.95
C ILE A 144 18.58 -61.50 -32.12
N CYS A 145 17.97 -60.66 -31.32
CA CYS A 145 18.15 -59.23 -31.41
C CYS A 145 19.47 -58.78 -30.77
N LYS A 146 20.01 -57.70 -31.32
CA LYS A 146 21.06 -56.93 -30.67
C LYS A 146 20.52 -56.32 -29.38
N SER A 147 21.41 -55.99 -28.47
CA SER A 147 21.02 -55.17 -27.30
C SER A 147 20.33 -53.88 -27.75
N GLY A 148 19.23 -53.54 -27.12
CA GLY A 148 18.41 -52.35 -27.47
C GLY A 148 17.35 -52.61 -28.53
N TRP A 149 17.21 -53.84 -29.04
CA TRP A 149 16.18 -54.18 -30.02
C TRP A 149 15.26 -55.28 -29.52
N GLN A 150 14.01 -55.29 -29.96
CA GLN A 150 12.98 -56.27 -29.60
C GLN A 150 12.05 -56.54 -30.80
N GLY A 151 11.12 -57.46 -30.59
CA GLY A 151 10.20 -57.92 -31.63
C GLY A 151 10.60 -59.26 -32.20
N GLU A 152 9.68 -59.92 -32.93
CA GLU A 152 9.91 -61.27 -33.48
C GLU A 152 10.99 -61.25 -34.59
N LYS A 153 11.12 -60.11 -35.27
CA LYS A 153 12.10 -59.89 -36.32
C LYS A 153 13.17 -58.85 -35.93
N CYS A 154 13.23 -58.45 -34.66
CA CYS A 154 14.11 -57.41 -34.16
C CYS A 154 13.84 -56.03 -34.82
N GLU A 155 12.62 -55.80 -35.21
CA GLU A 155 12.18 -54.64 -35.97
C GLU A 155 11.86 -53.42 -35.08
N SER A 156 11.75 -53.63 -33.78
CA SER A 156 11.36 -52.58 -32.84
C SER A 156 12.55 -52.22 -31.96
N ASP A 157 12.92 -50.96 -32.01
CA ASP A 157 13.86 -50.38 -31.08
C ASP A 157 13.26 -50.31 -29.66
N ILE A 158 14.05 -50.70 -28.66
CA ILE A 158 13.66 -50.57 -27.26
C ILE A 158 13.89 -49.15 -26.84
N ASN A 159 12.79 -48.47 -26.53
CA ASN A 159 12.92 -47.11 -26.03
C ASN A 159 13.21 -47.11 -24.53
N GLU A 160 14.48 -47.07 -24.17
CA GLU A 160 14.93 -47.09 -22.78
C GLU A 160 14.46 -45.88 -21.99
N CYS A 161 14.18 -44.78 -22.67
CA CYS A 161 13.65 -43.58 -22.03
C CYS A 161 12.23 -43.76 -21.50
N LYS A 162 11.49 -44.78 -22.00
CA LYS A 162 10.12 -45.11 -21.59
C LYS A 162 10.01 -46.40 -20.78
N ASP A 163 11.15 -46.99 -20.39
CA ASP A 163 11.17 -48.20 -19.60
C ASP A 163 10.49 -47.97 -18.23
N PRO A 164 9.46 -48.75 -17.86
CA PRO A 164 8.74 -48.58 -16.60
C PRO A 164 9.58 -48.98 -15.37
N VAL A 165 10.62 -49.77 -15.56
CA VAL A 165 11.52 -50.25 -14.49
C VAL A 165 12.68 -49.27 -14.30
N ASN A 166 13.22 -48.75 -15.39
CA ASN A 166 14.35 -47.84 -15.37
C ASN A 166 13.90 -46.49 -15.98
N ILE A 167 13.09 -45.78 -15.21
CA ILE A 167 12.45 -44.55 -15.64
C ILE A 167 13.47 -43.59 -16.30
N ASN A 168 13.13 -43.06 -17.48
CA ASN A 168 13.97 -42.16 -18.24
C ASN A 168 15.35 -42.72 -18.61
N GLY A 169 15.46 -44.06 -18.78
CA GLY A 169 16.73 -44.72 -19.06
C GLY A 169 17.77 -44.63 -17.94
N GLY A 170 17.37 -44.11 -16.76
CA GLY A 170 18.26 -43.77 -15.66
C GLY A 170 19.00 -42.47 -15.86
N CYS A 171 18.61 -41.62 -16.86
CA CYS A 171 19.11 -40.26 -17.01
C CYS A 171 18.49 -39.36 -15.95
N SER A 172 19.30 -38.49 -15.36
CA SER A 172 18.80 -37.55 -14.34
C SER A 172 17.93 -36.43 -14.92
N GLN A 173 18.10 -36.11 -16.21
CA GLN A 173 17.34 -35.05 -16.87
C GLN A 173 16.75 -35.46 -18.22
N ILE A 174 17.48 -35.35 -19.29
CA ILE A 174 17.00 -35.59 -20.66
C ILE A 174 17.51 -36.95 -21.11
N CYS A 175 16.60 -37.77 -21.60
CA CYS A 175 16.91 -39.03 -22.27
C CYS A 175 16.47 -38.90 -23.73
N GLU A 176 17.38 -39.19 -24.63
CA GLU A 176 17.13 -39.23 -26.06
C GLU A 176 17.33 -40.65 -26.55
N ASN A 177 16.25 -41.26 -27.03
CA ASN A 177 16.28 -42.57 -27.61
C ASN A 177 16.95 -42.56 -28.98
N THR A 178 17.86 -43.49 -29.21
CA THR A 178 18.54 -43.69 -30.48
C THR A 178 18.41 -45.16 -30.89
N PRO A 179 18.45 -45.47 -32.18
CA PRO A 179 18.32 -46.86 -32.61
C PRO A 179 19.33 -47.80 -31.91
N GLY A 180 18.82 -48.74 -31.11
CA GLY A 180 19.61 -49.71 -30.37
C GLY A 180 20.27 -49.18 -29.09
N SER A 181 19.98 -47.99 -28.66
CA SER A 181 20.55 -47.39 -27.45
C SER A 181 19.87 -46.09 -27.10
N TYR A 182 20.35 -45.43 -26.09
CA TYR A 182 19.93 -44.08 -25.68
C TYR A 182 21.12 -43.24 -25.22
N HIS A 183 20.87 -41.97 -25.12
CA HIS A 183 21.88 -41.05 -24.63
C HIS A 183 21.25 -40.05 -23.67
N CYS A 184 21.94 -39.75 -22.58
CA CYS A 184 21.53 -38.75 -21.64
C CYS A 184 22.16 -37.41 -21.99
N SER A 185 21.37 -36.34 -21.87
CA SER A 185 21.86 -34.99 -21.98
C SER A 185 21.38 -34.13 -20.81
N CYS A 186 22.08 -33.04 -20.55
CA CYS A 186 21.74 -32.12 -19.49
C CYS A 186 21.09 -30.86 -20.06
N LYS A 187 20.15 -30.29 -19.33
CA LYS A 187 19.61 -28.96 -19.62
C LYS A 187 20.72 -27.91 -19.50
N ASN A 188 20.45 -26.73 -20.05
CA ASN A 188 21.33 -25.60 -19.85
C ASN A 188 21.52 -25.31 -18.35
N GLY A 189 22.73 -24.89 -17.99
CA GLY A 189 23.09 -24.66 -16.59
C GLY A 189 23.52 -25.91 -15.82
N PHE A 190 23.50 -27.08 -16.44
CA PHE A 190 23.99 -28.33 -15.85
C PHE A 190 25.15 -28.93 -16.65
N VAL A 191 26.04 -29.58 -15.95
CA VAL A 191 27.17 -30.32 -16.55
C VAL A 191 27.01 -31.81 -16.33
N MET A 192 27.29 -32.59 -17.41
CA MET A 192 27.26 -34.05 -17.37
C MET A 192 28.39 -34.59 -16.50
N LEU A 193 28.05 -35.49 -15.57
CA LEU A 193 29.04 -36.18 -14.76
C LEU A 193 29.73 -37.32 -15.55
N SER A 194 30.82 -37.86 -15.00
CA SER A 194 31.63 -38.90 -15.61
C SER A 194 30.87 -40.22 -15.87
N ASN A 195 29.78 -40.48 -15.15
CA ASN A 195 28.92 -41.64 -15.36
C ASN A 195 28.02 -41.52 -16.60
N LYS A 196 28.03 -40.39 -17.30
CA LYS A 196 27.23 -40.08 -18.49
C LYS A 196 25.70 -40.18 -18.30
N LYS A 197 25.21 -40.12 -17.08
CA LYS A 197 23.79 -40.23 -16.74
C LYS A 197 23.30 -39.08 -15.87
N ASP A 198 24.13 -38.65 -14.94
CA ASP A 198 23.77 -37.62 -13.97
C ASP A 198 24.24 -36.25 -14.42
N CYS A 199 23.38 -35.26 -14.17
CA CYS A 199 23.66 -33.87 -14.40
C CYS A 199 23.88 -33.18 -13.05
N LYS A 200 24.96 -32.45 -12.94
CA LYS A 200 25.28 -31.61 -11.79
C LYS A 200 25.05 -30.18 -12.17
N ASP A 201 24.40 -29.44 -11.27
CA ASP A 201 24.23 -28.03 -11.39
C ASP A 201 25.56 -27.28 -11.47
N VAL A 202 25.60 -26.28 -12.31
CA VAL A 202 26.76 -25.39 -12.47
C VAL A 202 26.55 -24.23 -11.51
N ASP A 203 27.46 -24.04 -10.58
CA ASP A 203 27.41 -22.87 -9.70
C ASP A 203 28.10 -21.68 -10.39
N GLU A 204 27.30 -20.84 -11.05
CA GLU A 204 27.81 -19.68 -11.77
C GLU A 204 28.38 -18.64 -10.81
N CYS A 205 27.86 -18.57 -9.58
CA CYS A 205 28.32 -17.65 -8.56
C CYS A 205 29.76 -17.94 -8.14
N VAL A 206 30.14 -19.22 -8.10
CA VAL A 206 31.52 -19.65 -7.80
C VAL A 206 32.42 -19.50 -9.04
N LEU A 207 31.91 -19.87 -10.22
CA LEU A 207 32.68 -19.78 -11.45
C LEU A 207 32.98 -18.35 -11.89
N LYS A 208 32.05 -17.44 -11.65
CA LYS A 208 32.14 -16.03 -12.03
C LYS A 208 31.67 -15.13 -10.89
N PRO A 209 32.48 -14.91 -9.85
CA PRO A 209 32.09 -14.16 -8.66
C PRO A 209 31.56 -12.74 -8.93
N SER A 210 31.87 -12.17 -10.09
CA SER A 210 31.41 -10.84 -10.49
C SER A 210 30.22 -10.85 -11.46
N ILE A 211 29.54 -11.99 -11.61
CA ILE A 211 28.44 -12.12 -12.58
C ILE A 211 27.29 -11.17 -12.28
N CYS A 212 26.97 -10.98 -11.01
CA CYS A 212 25.93 -10.08 -10.50
C CYS A 212 26.45 -8.67 -10.16
N GLY A 213 27.75 -8.38 -10.36
CA GLY A 213 28.33 -7.08 -10.03
C GLY A 213 28.27 -6.79 -8.53
N THR A 214 27.45 -5.80 -8.13
CA THR A 214 27.27 -5.42 -6.71
C THR A 214 26.15 -6.19 -5.99
N ALA A 215 25.30 -6.90 -6.74
CA ALA A 215 24.21 -7.70 -6.19
C ALA A 215 24.73 -9.04 -5.62
N VAL A 216 23.97 -9.61 -4.70
CA VAL A 216 24.27 -10.91 -4.14
C VAL A 216 23.91 -12.00 -5.17
N CYS A 217 24.89 -12.83 -5.53
CA CYS A 217 24.66 -13.95 -6.42
C CYS A 217 24.13 -15.14 -5.63
N LYS A 218 23.04 -15.72 -6.09
CA LYS A 218 22.41 -16.91 -5.53
C LYS A 218 22.29 -17.98 -6.60
N ASN A 219 22.97 -19.08 -6.41
CA ASN A 219 22.87 -20.22 -7.31
C ASN A 219 21.51 -20.89 -7.16
N ILE A 220 20.86 -21.14 -8.28
CA ILE A 220 19.59 -21.89 -8.39
C ILE A 220 19.76 -23.03 -9.40
N PRO A 221 19.00 -24.13 -9.28
CA PRO A 221 19.18 -25.26 -10.17
C PRO A 221 19.02 -24.91 -11.66
N GLY A 222 20.12 -24.92 -12.38
CA GLY A 222 20.20 -24.64 -13.83
C GLY A 222 20.41 -23.19 -14.23
N ASP A 223 20.56 -22.29 -13.26
CA ASP A 223 20.79 -20.86 -13.51
C ASP A 223 21.26 -20.19 -12.21
N PHE A 224 21.41 -18.90 -12.23
CA PHE A 224 21.70 -18.08 -11.06
C PHE A 224 20.75 -16.89 -10.99
N GLU A 225 20.55 -16.39 -9.81
CA GLU A 225 19.74 -15.20 -9.56
C GLU A 225 20.60 -14.15 -8.86
N CYS A 226 20.44 -12.91 -9.30
CA CYS A 226 21.10 -11.78 -8.65
C CYS A 226 20.07 -11.11 -7.73
N GLU A 227 20.24 -11.32 -6.41
CA GLU A 227 19.35 -10.78 -5.40
C GLU A 227 19.85 -9.41 -4.93
N CYS A 228 18.94 -8.47 -4.87
CA CYS A 228 19.16 -7.17 -4.26
C CYS A 228 18.54 -7.14 -2.87
N ALA A 229 18.96 -6.17 -2.05
CA ALA A 229 18.28 -5.84 -0.81
C ALA A 229 16.83 -5.40 -1.09
N GLU A 230 16.00 -5.44 -0.06
CA GLU A 230 14.61 -4.98 -0.14
C GLU A 230 14.57 -3.51 -0.62
N GLY A 231 13.62 -3.19 -1.50
CA GLY A 231 13.51 -1.87 -2.14
C GLY A 231 14.41 -1.66 -3.36
N TYR A 232 15.21 -2.65 -3.76
CA TYR A 232 16.07 -2.56 -4.93
C TYR A 232 15.77 -3.63 -5.95
N LYS A 233 15.96 -3.32 -7.23
CA LYS A 233 15.78 -4.22 -8.37
C LYS A 233 17.10 -4.38 -9.12
N TYR A 234 17.43 -5.62 -9.44
CA TYR A 234 18.63 -5.90 -10.22
C TYR A 234 18.51 -5.36 -11.66
N ASN A 235 19.50 -4.60 -12.07
CA ASN A 235 19.64 -4.11 -13.43
C ASN A 235 20.74 -4.93 -14.15
N PRO A 236 20.37 -5.78 -15.13
CA PRO A 236 21.34 -6.63 -15.83
C PRO A 236 22.32 -5.87 -16.72
N VAL A 237 22.00 -4.63 -17.11
CA VAL A 237 22.85 -3.80 -17.97
C VAL A 237 24.00 -3.18 -17.16
N SER A 238 23.68 -2.57 -16.04
CA SER A 238 24.68 -1.95 -15.14
C SER A 238 25.31 -2.96 -14.18
N LYS A 239 24.70 -4.13 -14.02
CA LYS A 239 25.03 -5.14 -13.00
C LYS A 239 25.04 -4.57 -11.58
N SER A 240 24.03 -3.76 -11.29
CA SER A 240 23.84 -3.12 -10.00
C SER A 240 22.41 -3.28 -9.53
N CYS A 241 22.22 -3.06 -8.25
CA CYS A 241 20.90 -2.93 -7.66
C CYS A 241 20.46 -1.48 -7.77
N ASP A 242 19.49 -1.20 -8.60
CA ASP A 242 18.89 0.12 -8.75
C ASP A 242 17.72 0.24 -7.80
N ASP A 243 17.56 1.41 -7.19
CA ASP A 243 16.44 1.71 -6.30
C ASP A 243 15.11 1.58 -7.06
N VAL A 244 14.14 1.00 -6.42
CA VAL A 244 12.78 0.91 -6.97
C VAL A 244 12.03 2.17 -6.58
N ASP A 245 11.52 2.90 -7.56
CA ASP A 245 10.60 4.00 -7.29
C ASP A 245 9.19 3.44 -7.06
N GLU A 246 8.89 3.09 -5.80
CA GLU A 246 7.57 2.58 -5.45
C GLU A 246 6.47 3.64 -5.61
N CYS A 247 6.85 4.91 -5.59
CA CYS A 247 5.90 6.00 -5.79
C CYS A 247 5.28 6.00 -7.21
N ALA A 248 5.99 5.45 -8.19
CA ALA A 248 5.46 5.29 -9.55
C ALA A 248 4.27 4.30 -9.62
N GLU A 249 4.14 3.40 -8.66
CA GLU A 249 3.04 2.42 -8.59
C GLU A 249 1.78 2.94 -7.87
N ASN A 250 1.78 4.20 -7.43
CA ASN A 250 0.67 4.84 -6.70
C ASN A 250 0.26 4.07 -5.44
N LEU A 251 1.21 3.59 -4.68
CA LEU A 251 0.98 2.81 -3.47
C LEU A 251 0.46 3.64 -2.29
N CYS A 252 0.63 4.95 -2.33
CA CYS A 252 0.17 5.89 -1.31
C CYS A 252 -1.16 6.54 -1.71
N ALA A 253 -2.04 6.74 -0.75
CA ALA A 253 -3.35 7.36 -0.98
C ALA A 253 -3.26 8.85 -1.41
N GLN A 254 -2.26 9.59 -0.93
CA GLN A 254 -2.09 11.01 -1.27
C GLN A 254 -0.66 11.30 -1.74
N LEU A 255 0.30 11.39 -0.86
CA LEU A 255 1.66 11.82 -1.13
C LEU A 255 2.62 10.67 -0.90
N CYS A 256 3.55 10.52 -1.82
CA CYS A 256 4.57 9.50 -1.77
C CYS A 256 5.95 10.16 -1.90
N VAL A 257 6.88 9.73 -1.10
CA VAL A 257 8.29 10.13 -1.17
C VAL A 257 9.14 8.89 -1.26
N ASN A 258 9.82 8.73 -2.40
CA ASN A 258 10.78 7.66 -2.62
C ASN A 258 12.14 8.02 -2.02
N TYR A 259 12.81 7.06 -1.41
CA TYR A 259 14.18 7.16 -0.93
C TYR A 259 14.92 5.84 -1.17
N PRO A 260 16.26 5.84 -1.18
CA PRO A 260 17.01 4.62 -1.44
C PRO A 260 16.63 3.45 -0.53
N GLY A 261 16.06 2.40 -1.13
CA GLY A 261 15.64 1.19 -0.46
C GLY A 261 14.21 1.21 0.08
N GLY A 262 13.37 2.19 -0.33
CA GLY A 262 11.96 2.19 0.05
C GLY A 262 11.25 3.51 -0.17
N TYR A 263 10.08 3.64 0.39
CA TYR A 263 9.22 4.82 0.26
C TYR A 263 8.48 5.11 1.55
N SER A 264 7.93 6.30 1.64
CA SER A 264 7.03 6.69 2.72
C SER A 264 5.81 7.41 2.17
N CYS A 265 4.66 7.09 2.74
CA CYS A 265 3.42 7.78 2.44
C CYS A 265 3.18 8.92 3.42
N TYR A 266 2.63 9.99 2.91
CA TYR A 266 2.24 11.17 3.70
C TYR A 266 0.83 11.62 3.33
N CYS A 267 0.18 12.28 4.28
CA CYS A 267 -1.15 12.82 4.10
C CYS A 267 -1.15 14.34 4.26
N ASP A 268 -2.05 15.00 3.56
CA ASP A 268 -2.20 16.45 3.61
C ASP A 268 -2.81 16.87 4.96
N GLY A 269 -1.93 17.17 5.92
CA GLY A 269 -2.32 17.62 7.26
C GLY A 269 -3.05 18.96 7.24
N LYS A 270 -2.82 19.83 6.23
CA LYS A 270 -3.54 21.11 6.07
C LYS A 270 -5.02 20.88 5.80
N LYS A 271 -5.37 19.74 5.22
CA LYS A 271 -6.76 19.34 4.98
C LYS A 271 -7.34 18.46 6.09
N GLY A 272 -6.62 18.30 7.19
CA GLY A 272 -7.05 17.52 8.34
C GLY A 272 -6.95 16.01 8.14
N PHE A 273 -5.98 15.54 7.36
CA PHE A 273 -5.70 14.12 7.18
C PHE A 273 -4.45 13.68 7.94
N LYS A 274 -4.44 12.46 8.41
CA LYS A 274 -3.28 11.77 8.97
C LYS A 274 -3.10 10.41 8.30
N LEU A 275 -1.91 9.85 8.41
CA LEU A 275 -1.61 8.51 7.94
C LEU A 275 -2.31 7.48 8.82
N ALA A 276 -2.96 6.49 8.20
CA ALA A 276 -3.62 5.40 8.89
C ALA A 276 -2.62 4.34 9.38
N GLN A 277 -3.08 3.35 10.13
CA GLN A 277 -2.22 2.29 10.68
C GLN A 277 -1.53 1.44 9.63
N ASP A 278 -2.12 1.34 8.43
CA ASP A 278 -1.55 0.60 7.29
C ASP A 278 -0.33 1.30 6.66
N GLN A 279 0.02 2.49 7.13
CA GLN A 279 1.10 3.35 6.64
C GLN A 279 0.99 3.73 5.15
N LYS A 280 -0.17 3.58 4.54
CA LYS A 280 -0.43 3.83 3.10
C LYS A 280 -1.66 4.69 2.83
N SER A 281 -2.73 4.46 3.56
CA SER A 281 -3.98 5.21 3.40
C SER A 281 -4.02 6.45 4.28
N CYS A 282 -4.86 7.41 3.89
CA CYS A 282 -5.08 8.63 4.64
C CYS A 282 -6.48 8.63 5.24
N GLU A 283 -6.56 8.90 6.52
CA GLU A 283 -7.81 9.05 7.24
C GLU A 283 -7.95 10.47 7.79
N ALA A 284 -9.16 10.95 7.91
CA ALA A 284 -9.41 12.22 8.57
C ALA A 284 -9.01 12.11 10.04
N VAL A 285 -8.36 13.15 10.58
CA VAL A 285 -8.03 13.21 12.00
C VAL A 285 -9.33 13.23 12.80
N PRO A 286 -9.60 12.22 13.64
CA PRO A 286 -10.86 12.13 14.34
C PRO A 286 -10.95 13.18 15.44
N VAL A 287 -12.13 13.75 15.59
CA VAL A 287 -12.43 14.62 16.73
C VAL A 287 -12.61 13.75 17.99
N CYS A 288 -11.74 13.92 18.96
CA CYS A 288 -11.80 13.20 20.23
C CYS A 288 -12.58 13.98 21.31
N LEU A 289 -12.57 15.30 21.26
CA LEU A 289 -13.34 16.17 22.13
C LEU A 289 -14.16 17.16 21.29
N PRO A 290 -15.47 16.98 21.14
CA PRO A 290 -16.30 17.90 20.41
C PRO A 290 -16.39 19.24 21.14
N LEU A 291 -16.06 20.33 20.44
CA LEU A 291 -16.22 21.69 20.91
C LEU A 291 -17.55 22.27 20.40
N ASP A 292 -18.12 23.18 21.18
CA ASP A 292 -19.34 23.89 20.81
C ASP A 292 -19.00 25.00 19.79
N LEU A 293 -19.17 24.69 18.52
CA LEU A 293 -18.97 25.59 17.40
C LEU A 293 -20.29 26.25 16.95
N ASP A 294 -21.35 26.15 17.74
CA ASP A 294 -22.64 26.74 17.41
C ASP A 294 -22.50 28.24 17.24
N LYS A 295 -22.99 28.71 16.11
CA LYS A 295 -22.88 30.12 15.66
C LYS A 295 -24.08 30.90 16.13
N ASN A 296 -23.83 32.04 16.78
CA ASN A 296 -24.87 33.00 17.09
C ASN A 296 -24.92 34.07 16.02
N TYR A 297 -25.92 34.00 15.16
CA TYR A 297 -26.09 34.91 14.04
C TYR A 297 -26.66 36.28 14.44
N GLU A 298 -27.13 36.45 15.70
CA GLU A 298 -27.57 37.73 16.23
C GLU A 298 -26.41 38.59 16.72
N LEU A 299 -25.24 37.98 16.89
CA LEU A 299 -24.03 38.66 17.33
C LEU A 299 -23.16 39.05 16.15
N LEU A 300 -22.63 40.26 16.17
CA LEU A 300 -21.64 40.71 15.22
C LEU A 300 -20.23 40.34 15.72
N TYR A 301 -19.47 39.65 14.88
CA TYR A 301 -18.06 39.38 15.13
C TYR A 301 -17.21 40.51 14.55
N LEU A 302 -16.40 41.12 15.39
CA LEU A 302 -15.41 42.10 14.99
C LEU A 302 -14.05 41.41 14.83
N ALA A 303 -13.47 41.47 13.66
CA ALA A 303 -12.27 40.74 13.32
C ALA A 303 -11.10 41.65 12.96
N GLU A 304 -10.00 41.17 13.31
CA GLU A 304 -8.61 41.12 12.88
C GLU A 304 -7.90 42.27 12.22
N GLN A 305 -6.66 42.48 12.70
CA GLN A 305 -5.70 43.48 12.21
C GLN A 305 -5.28 43.29 10.74
N PHE A 306 -5.25 42.04 10.23
CA PHE A 306 -4.58 41.73 8.96
C PHE A 306 -5.49 41.76 7.73
N VAL A 307 -6.78 41.85 7.88
CA VAL A 307 -7.72 41.63 6.76
C VAL A 307 -8.59 42.86 6.46
N GLY A 308 -8.36 43.96 7.13
CA GLY A 308 -9.02 45.22 6.81
C GLY A 308 -10.55 45.20 6.96
N VAL A 309 -11.09 44.33 7.81
CA VAL A 309 -12.54 44.27 8.00
C VAL A 309 -12.95 45.31 9.04
N VAL A 310 -13.29 46.47 8.58
CA VAL A 310 -13.95 47.50 9.37
C VAL A 310 -15.43 47.44 9.09
N LEU A 311 -16.25 47.38 10.14
CA LEU A 311 -17.68 47.48 10.00
C LEU A 311 -18.06 48.96 9.84
N TYR A 312 -18.39 49.33 8.62
CA TYR A 312 -18.86 50.69 8.36
C TYR A 312 -20.38 50.77 8.54
N LEU A 313 -20.80 51.57 9.49
CA LEU A 313 -22.22 51.85 9.73
C LEU A 313 -22.55 53.28 9.29
N LYS A 314 -23.48 53.43 8.36
CA LYS A 314 -23.95 54.71 7.86
C LYS A 314 -25.29 55.05 8.50
N PHE A 315 -25.32 56.11 9.29
CA PHE A 315 -26.52 56.57 9.97
C PHE A 315 -27.14 57.77 9.28
N ARG A 316 -28.46 57.98 9.43
CA ARG A 316 -29.11 59.28 9.19
C ARG A 316 -28.95 60.08 10.46
N LEU A 317 -28.12 61.11 10.41
CA LEU A 317 -27.95 62.05 11.54
C LEU A 317 -28.98 63.16 11.50
N PRO A 318 -29.68 63.49 12.61
CA PRO A 318 -30.46 64.70 12.76
C PRO A 318 -29.52 65.90 12.81
N GLU A 319 -30.04 67.12 12.47
CA GLU A 319 -29.28 68.33 12.39
C GLU A 319 -28.62 68.82 13.70
N THR A 320 -29.00 68.27 14.85
CA THR A 320 -28.36 68.49 16.14
C THR A 320 -27.69 67.28 16.67
N THR A 321 -26.36 67.24 16.72
CA THR A 321 -25.59 66.05 17.00
C THR A 321 -25.04 65.98 18.42
N ARG A 322 -25.61 65.10 19.22
CA ARG A 322 -24.94 64.55 20.36
C ARG A 322 -24.60 63.07 19.99
N PHE A 323 -23.33 62.69 20.05
CA PHE A 323 -22.93 61.30 19.86
C PHE A 323 -23.30 60.50 21.11
N SER A 324 -24.03 59.40 20.96
CA SER A 324 -24.28 58.40 21.98
C SER A 324 -24.17 57.01 21.37
N ALA A 325 -23.49 56.13 22.07
CA ALA A 325 -23.34 54.76 21.69
C ALA A 325 -23.55 53.86 22.91
N GLU A 326 -24.34 52.83 22.77
CA GLU A 326 -24.61 51.85 23.82
C GLU A 326 -24.68 50.44 23.21
N PHE A 327 -23.90 49.51 23.72
CA PHE A 327 -23.85 48.11 23.28
C PHE A 327 -23.06 47.26 24.26
N ASP A 328 -23.33 45.97 24.29
CA ASP A 328 -22.58 44.98 25.05
C ASP A 328 -21.42 44.44 24.21
N PHE A 329 -20.29 44.25 24.86
CA PHE A 329 -19.05 43.77 24.29
C PHE A 329 -18.41 42.72 25.17
N ARG A 330 -17.76 41.73 24.58
CA ARG A 330 -17.08 40.64 25.25
C ARG A 330 -15.76 40.29 24.57
N THR A 331 -14.66 40.32 25.30
CA THR A 331 -13.33 39.95 24.81
C THR A 331 -12.46 39.36 25.92
N TYR A 332 -11.42 38.63 25.55
CA TYR A 332 -10.27 38.35 26.39
C TYR A 332 -9.04 39.15 26.02
N ASP A 333 -9.12 39.92 24.95
CA ASP A 333 -8.05 40.77 24.45
C ASP A 333 -7.80 41.95 25.38
N SER A 334 -6.55 42.32 25.58
CA SER A 334 -6.16 43.40 26.47
C SER A 334 -6.07 44.76 25.78
N GLU A 335 -5.96 44.73 24.46
CA GLU A 335 -5.74 45.97 23.69
C GLU A 335 -6.55 45.98 22.40
N GLY A 336 -6.91 47.17 21.94
CA GLY A 336 -7.52 47.38 20.63
C GLY A 336 -8.47 48.55 20.53
N VAL A 337 -8.73 49.00 19.31
CA VAL A 337 -9.68 50.08 19.03
C VAL A 337 -11.09 49.53 19.10
N ILE A 338 -11.91 50.22 19.90
CA ILE A 338 -13.27 49.89 20.19
C ILE A 338 -14.27 50.57 19.25
N LEU A 339 -14.25 51.82 19.09
CA LEU A 339 -15.05 52.60 18.19
C LEU A 339 -14.21 53.74 17.67
N TYR A 340 -14.30 53.98 16.41
CA TYR A 340 -13.84 55.19 15.81
C TYR A 340 -15.01 55.86 15.08
N ALA A 341 -15.29 57.08 15.43
CA ALA A 341 -16.28 57.91 14.76
C ALA A 341 -15.63 59.22 14.34
N GLU A 342 -15.87 59.61 13.12
CA GLU A 342 -15.27 60.80 12.53
C GLU A 342 -16.33 61.63 11.81
N SER A 343 -16.17 62.96 11.87
CA SER A 343 -16.99 63.90 11.08
C SER A 343 -16.60 63.80 9.59
N SER A 344 -17.55 64.14 8.71
CA SER A 344 -17.34 64.04 7.26
C SER A 344 -16.24 64.96 6.72
N ASP A 345 -15.89 66.01 7.47
CA ASP A 345 -14.83 66.99 7.17
C ASP A 345 -13.50 66.69 7.90
N HIS A 346 -13.42 65.56 8.61
CA HIS A 346 -12.27 65.09 9.40
C HIS A 346 -11.84 66.09 10.52
N SER A 347 -12.67 67.09 10.84
CA SER A 347 -12.34 68.06 11.85
C SER A 347 -12.50 67.58 13.29
N ALA A 348 -13.35 66.60 13.49
CA ALA A 348 -13.63 66.02 14.78
C ALA A 348 -13.65 64.50 14.70
N TRP A 349 -13.08 63.81 15.69
CA TRP A 349 -13.17 62.38 15.83
C TRP A 349 -13.28 61.94 17.29
N PHE A 350 -13.83 60.77 17.49
CA PHE A 350 -14.01 60.11 18.77
C PHE A 350 -13.53 58.65 18.67
N LEU A 351 -12.70 58.24 19.63
CA LEU A 351 -12.15 56.92 19.71
C LEU A 351 -12.45 56.33 21.09
N ILE A 352 -12.95 55.12 21.13
CA ILE A 352 -12.91 54.24 22.30
C ILE A 352 -11.97 53.12 22.00
N ALA A 353 -11.02 52.81 22.89
CA ALA A 353 -10.08 51.73 22.78
C ALA A 353 -10.03 50.92 24.09
N LEU A 354 -9.50 49.74 24.02
CA LEU A 354 -9.06 48.98 25.16
C LEU A 354 -7.54 49.07 25.26
N ARG A 355 -7.02 49.35 26.43
CA ARG A 355 -5.59 49.39 26.73
C ARG A 355 -5.33 48.77 28.09
N GLU A 356 -4.46 47.74 28.14
CA GLU A 356 -4.21 46.95 29.37
C GLU A 356 -5.51 46.43 30.02
N GLY A 357 -6.48 46.05 29.19
CA GLY A 357 -7.77 45.55 29.63
C GLY A 357 -8.72 46.63 30.17
N LYS A 358 -8.37 47.93 30.11
CA LYS A 358 -9.17 49.06 30.58
C LYS A 358 -9.59 49.92 29.41
N ILE A 359 -10.72 50.62 29.59
CA ILE A 359 -11.23 51.52 28.56
C ILE A 359 -10.39 52.80 28.50
N GLU A 360 -10.01 53.15 27.30
CA GLU A 360 -9.44 54.43 26.93
C GLU A 360 -10.39 55.17 25.99
N ILE A 361 -10.70 56.39 26.30
CA ILE A 361 -11.52 57.27 25.47
C ILE A 361 -10.65 58.44 25.00
N GLN A 362 -10.60 58.63 23.71
CA GLN A 362 -9.95 59.77 23.09
C GLN A 362 -10.96 60.55 22.24
N PHE A 363 -10.89 61.85 22.24
CA PHE A 363 -11.64 62.64 21.30
C PHE A 363 -10.90 63.92 20.89
N LYS A 364 -11.15 64.34 19.69
CA LYS A 364 -10.63 65.54 19.11
C LYS A 364 -11.79 66.33 18.55
N ASN A 365 -11.77 67.66 18.79
CA ASN A 365 -12.59 68.63 18.07
C ASN A 365 -11.67 69.70 17.55
N GLU A 366 -12.21 70.70 16.83
CA GLU A 366 -11.47 71.83 16.23
C GLU A 366 -10.50 72.54 17.21
N LYS A 367 -10.77 72.48 18.51
CA LYS A 367 -10.04 73.26 19.54
C LYS A 367 -9.22 72.42 20.48
N THR A 368 -9.55 71.15 20.72
CA THR A 368 -8.95 70.37 21.77
C THR A 368 -8.87 68.88 21.42
N THR A 369 -7.79 68.24 21.84
CA THR A 369 -7.68 66.78 21.92
C THR A 369 -7.63 66.37 23.38
N LYS A 370 -8.47 65.42 23.80
CA LYS A 370 -8.50 64.88 25.16
C LYS A 370 -8.43 63.36 25.13
N MET A 371 -7.74 62.81 26.12
CA MET A 371 -7.65 61.38 26.36
C MET A 371 -7.92 61.09 27.84
N THR A 372 -8.65 60.05 28.12
CA THR A 372 -8.87 59.55 29.47
C THR A 372 -8.87 58.04 29.45
N THR A 373 -8.18 57.43 30.41
CA THR A 373 -8.12 55.97 30.60
C THR A 373 -8.60 55.66 32.01
N GLY A 374 -9.43 54.68 32.18
CA GLY A 374 -9.90 54.30 33.50
C GLY A 374 -10.97 53.21 33.51
N GLY A 375 -11.42 52.86 34.69
CA GLY A 375 -12.42 51.83 34.88
C GLY A 375 -11.88 50.51 35.37
N LYS A 376 -12.72 49.49 35.37
CA LYS A 376 -12.36 48.10 35.67
C LYS A 376 -11.69 47.47 34.46
N VAL A 377 -10.90 46.44 34.69
CA VAL A 377 -10.42 45.52 33.66
C VAL A 377 -11.63 44.78 33.10
N ILE A 378 -11.81 44.76 31.78
CA ILE A 378 -12.99 44.20 31.09
C ILE A 378 -12.65 43.18 30.02
N ASN A 379 -11.43 42.71 29.99
CA ASN A 379 -10.99 41.61 29.11
C ASN A 379 -11.07 40.23 29.81
N ASP A 380 -12.16 40.03 30.56
CA ASP A 380 -12.42 38.82 31.36
C ASP A 380 -13.33 37.80 30.68
N GLY A 381 -13.70 38.06 29.42
CA GLY A 381 -14.61 37.20 28.67
C GLY A 381 -16.08 37.34 29.05
N LEU A 382 -16.42 38.23 29.99
CA LEU A 382 -17.79 38.52 30.34
C LEU A 382 -18.35 39.61 29.44
N TRP A 383 -19.67 39.75 29.41
CA TRP A 383 -20.32 40.84 28.67
C TRP A 383 -20.19 42.17 29.42
N HIS A 384 -19.57 43.11 28.77
CA HIS A 384 -19.46 44.50 29.20
C HIS A 384 -20.03 45.45 28.15
N MET A 385 -20.54 46.57 28.58
CA MET A 385 -21.13 47.52 27.65
C MET A 385 -20.08 48.48 27.12
N ILE A 386 -19.47 48.23 25.97
CA ILE A 386 -18.59 49.14 25.18
C ILE A 386 -18.24 48.61 23.79
N ASN A 387 -17.38 49.29 23.01
CA ASN A 387 -17.21 49.17 21.57
C ASN A 387 -15.77 49.16 21.03
N PRO A 388 -15.42 48.49 20.00
CA PRO A 388 -14.11 48.04 19.62
C PRO A 388 -13.54 48.10 18.23
N ARG A 389 -12.25 47.81 18.19
CA ARG A 389 -11.56 47.05 17.17
C ARG A 389 -10.79 45.90 17.89
N LEU A 390 -11.45 44.79 18.07
CA LEU A 390 -10.95 43.65 18.83
C LEU A 390 -11.54 42.37 18.26
N ASP A 391 -10.85 41.24 18.41
CA ASP A 391 -11.45 39.94 18.25
C ASP A 391 -12.51 39.73 19.33
N GLY A 392 -13.76 39.99 19.01
CA GLY A 392 -14.83 39.93 19.98
C GLY A 392 -16.20 39.88 19.35
N CYS A 393 -17.21 39.81 20.21
CA CYS A 393 -18.61 39.76 19.80
C CYS A 393 -19.40 40.90 20.40
N ILE A 394 -20.29 41.49 19.62
CA ILE A 394 -21.18 42.60 20.01
C ILE A 394 -22.63 42.14 19.98
N ARG A 395 -23.42 42.60 20.95
CA ARG A 395 -24.88 42.47 20.97
C ARG A 395 -25.55 43.74 21.48
N GLY A 396 -26.83 43.89 21.25
CA GLY A 396 -27.68 44.88 21.86
C GLY A 396 -27.28 46.34 21.58
N TRP A 397 -26.72 46.63 20.43
CA TRP A 397 -26.17 47.94 20.10
C TRP A 397 -27.23 48.98 19.76
N ASN A 398 -27.04 50.12 20.32
CA ASN A 398 -27.86 51.31 20.08
C ASN A 398 -26.93 52.52 19.90
N LEU A 399 -26.80 52.99 18.67
CA LEU A 399 -25.98 54.13 18.31
C LEU A 399 -26.88 55.30 17.95
N MET A 400 -26.66 56.44 18.59
CA MET A 400 -27.45 57.66 18.36
C MET A 400 -28.96 57.46 18.58
N ASN A 401 -29.33 56.60 19.53
CA ASN A 401 -30.72 56.20 19.81
C ASN A 401 -31.48 55.56 18.64
N GLN A 402 -30.76 54.97 17.70
CA GLN A 402 -31.36 54.40 16.49
C GLN A 402 -31.30 52.87 16.44
N GLY A 403 -30.80 52.17 17.39
CA GLY A 403 -30.72 50.72 17.36
C GLY A 403 -30.31 50.13 16.01
N THR A 404 -30.55 48.84 15.79
CA THR A 404 -30.25 48.15 14.53
C THR A 404 -31.10 48.65 13.35
N SER A 405 -32.29 49.17 13.59
CA SER A 405 -33.19 49.69 12.55
C SER A 405 -32.75 51.02 11.96
N GLY A 406 -31.88 51.76 12.65
CA GLY A 406 -31.33 53.04 12.19
C GLY A 406 -30.18 52.93 11.20
N VAL A 407 -29.66 51.74 11.03
CA VAL A 407 -28.53 51.49 10.15
C VAL A 407 -28.98 51.45 8.70
N LYS A 408 -28.41 52.29 7.87
CA LYS A 408 -28.71 52.37 6.44
C LYS A 408 -28.06 51.25 5.64
N GLU A 409 -26.87 50.90 5.99
CA GLU A 409 -26.02 49.98 5.26
C GLU A 409 -25.00 49.37 6.21
N ILE A 410 -24.85 48.04 6.13
CA ILE A 410 -23.81 47.30 6.80
C ILE A 410 -22.88 46.78 5.70
N ILE A 411 -21.65 47.26 5.68
CA ILE A 411 -20.63 46.81 4.72
C ILE A 411 -19.68 45.92 5.49
N GLN A 412 -19.75 44.61 5.22
CA GLN A 412 -18.88 43.61 5.78
C GLN A 412 -18.11 42.92 4.65
N GLU A 413 -16.82 43.12 4.56
CA GLU A 413 -16.02 42.66 3.42
C GLU A 413 -15.74 41.14 3.41
N LYS A 414 -15.82 40.45 4.54
CA LYS A 414 -15.66 38.97 4.58
C LYS A 414 -16.62 38.32 5.57
N GLN A 415 -17.45 37.43 5.05
CA GLN A 415 -18.63 36.88 5.74
C GLN A 415 -18.43 35.58 6.52
N ASN A 416 -17.21 35.05 6.69
CA ASN A 416 -17.06 33.67 7.14
C ASN A 416 -16.88 33.46 8.64
N LYS A 417 -16.73 34.50 9.43
CA LYS A 417 -16.60 34.38 10.88
C LYS A 417 -17.88 34.78 11.61
N HIS A 418 -18.37 33.89 12.43
CA HIS A 418 -19.53 34.13 13.31
C HIS A 418 -19.10 34.00 14.77
N CYS A 419 -19.79 34.72 15.65
CA CYS A 419 -19.61 34.57 17.07
C CYS A 419 -20.04 33.18 17.51
N LEU A 420 -19.29 32.57 18.42
CA LEU A 420 -19.71 31.37 19.09
C LEU A 420 -20.66 31.69 20.24
N VAL A 421 -21.57 30.79 20.54
CA VAL A 421 -22.52 30.94 21.66
C VAL A 421 -21.76 31.01 22.97
N ASN A 422 -20.86 30.08 23.21
CA ASN A 422 -20.06 29.96 24.41
C ASN A 422 -18.57 30.03 24.09
N VAL A 423 -17.84 30.87 24.81
CA VAL A 423 -16.38 30.96 24.68
C VAL A 423 -15.71 30.93 26.04
N GLU A 424 -14.51 30.40 26.06
CA GLU A 424 -13.59 30.34 27.19
C GLU A 424 -12.29 31.06 26.82
N LYS A 425 -11.44 31.28 27.81
CA LYS A 425 -10.12 31.85 27.61
C LYS A 425 -9.25 30.93 26.77
N GLY A 426 -8.44 31.49 25.89
CA GLY A 426 -7.52 30.77 24.99
C GLY A 426 -7.85 30.99 23.53
N SER A 427 -6.99 30.51 22.67
CA SER A 427 -7.11 30.65 21.23
C SER A 427 -7.46 29.32 20.59
N TYR A 428 -8.39 29.33 19.65
CA TYR A 428 -8.84 28.16 18.94
C TYR A 428 -8.14 27.98 17.60
N TYR A 429 -7.64 26.79 17.38
CA TYR A 429 -7.00 26.35 16.14
C TYR A 429 -7.91 25.30 15.46
N PRO A 430 -8.27 25.51 14.19
CA PRO A 430 -9.28 24.69 13.51
C PRO A 430 -8.74 23.38 12.91
N GLY A 431 -7.41 23.13 12.95
CA GLY A 431 -6.78 21.99 12.31
C GLY A 431 -6.45 22.22 10.82
N THR A 432 -6.60 23.43 10.33
CA THR A 432 -6.39 23.77 8.90
C THR A 432 -5.50 24.97 8.67
N GLY A 433 -5.05 25.63 9.74
CA GLY A 433 -4.30 26.86 9.63
C GLY A 433 -3.17 26.98 10.65
N VAL A 434 -2.26 27.89 10.38
CA VAL A 434 -1.05 28.14 11.15
C VAL A 434 -0.86 29.63 11.41
N ALA A 435 -0.28 29.96 12.55
CA ALA A 435 0.15 31.32 12.89
C ALA A 435 1.69 31.37 12.98
N GLN A 436 2.26 32.42 12.43
CA GLN A 436 3.72 32.65 12.30
C GLN A 436 4.19 33.78 13.20
N PHE A 437 5.31 33.54 13.91
CA PHE A 437 5.90 34.50 14.82
C PHE A 437 7.41 34.60 14.60
N SER A 438 7.96 35.80 14.93
CA SER A 438 9.41 36.01 15.07
C SER A 438 9.75 36.13 16.55
N ILE A 439 10.25 35.06 17.13
CA ILE A 439 10.59 35.00 18.56
C ILE A 439 12.10 34.89 18.71
N ASN A 440 12.66 35.68 19.63
CA ASN A 440 14.08 35.61 19.94
C ASN A 440 14.32 34.58 21.05
N TYR A 441 15.10 33.54 20.73
CA TYR A 441 15.50 32.49 21.67
C TYR A 441 16.93 32.67 22.19
N LYS A 442 17.66 33.67 21.69
CA LYS A 442 19.05 33.94 22.08
C LYS A 442 19.12 34.75 23.36
N ASN A 443 20.12 34.48 24.17
CA ASN A 443 20.36 35.25 25.38
C ASN A 443 20.96 36.60 25.01
N GLU A 444 20.43 37.70 25.53
CA GLU A 444 20.94 39.05 25.29
C GLU A 444 22.40 39.22 25.75
N SER A 445 22.80 38.52 26.82
CA SER A 445 24.15 38.58 27.38
C SER A 445 25.16 37.64 26.69
N ASN A 446 24.68 36.63 25.97
CA ASN A 446 25.54 35.69 25.24
C ASN A 446 24.81 35.20 23.98
N PRO A 447 25.04 35.83 22.81
CA PRO A 447 24.36 35.51 21.58
C PRO A 447 24.57 34.07 21.07
N GLU A 448 25.60 33.38 21.57
CA GLU A 448 25.80 31.96 21.24
C GLU A 448 24.98 31.00 22.12
N ALA A 449 24.48 31.50 23.25
CA ALA A 449 23.60 30.72 24.12
C ALA A 449 22.14 30.96 23.76
N TRP A 450 21.46 29.89 23.45
CA TRP A 450 20.03 29.91 23.20
C TRP A 450 19.30 29.02 24.20
N GLN A 451 18.07 29.32 24.47
CA GLN A 451 17.19 28.56 25.34
C GLN A 451 15.76 28.66 24.87
N ILE A 452 15.07 27.54 24.87
CA ILE A 452 13.64 27.44 24.60
C ILE A 452 12.97 27.08 25.93
N ASN A 453 12.23 28.02 26.51
CA ASN A 453 11.37 27.78 27.66
C ASN A 453 9.93 28.02 27.23
N MET A 454 9.15 26.99 27.14
CA MET A 454 7.75 27.08 26.73
C MET A 454 6.83 26.52 27.78
N SER A 455 5.72 27.17 27.99
CA SER A 455 4.61 26.60 28.73
C SER A 455 3.32 26.75 27.92
N LEU A 456 2.58 25.66 27.81
CA LEU A 456 1.36 25.59 27.06
C LEU A 456 0.21 25.09 27.96
N ASN A 457 -0.93 25.76 27.87
CA ASN A 457 -2.20 25.22 28.32
C ASN A 457 -2.96 24.70 27.11
N ILE A 458 -3.15 23.41 26.99
CA ILE A 458 -3.76 22.79 25.82
C ILE A 458 -5.07 22.09 26.17
N ARG A 459 -6.02 22.16 25.26
CA ARG A 459 -7.26 21.39 25.24
C ARG A 459 -7.52 20.93 23.81
N PRO A 460 -6.91 19.81 23.40
CA PRO A 460 -7.09 19.28 22.07
C PRO A 460 -8.53 18.83 21.82
N SER A 461 -9.02 19.05 20.61
CA SER A 461 -10.26 18.45 20.13
C SER A 461 -10.01 17.30 19.15
N ALA A 462 -8.76 17.12 18.72
CA ALA A 462 -8.28 15.98 17.96
C ALA A 462 -7.00 15.44 18.58
N GLY A 463 -6.78 14.15 18.49
CA GLY A 463 -5.66 13.46 19.16
C GLY A 463 -4.32 13.54 18.43
N THR A 464 -4.32 14.06 17.20
CA THR A 464 -3.11 14.16 16.37
C THR A 464 -2.99 15.57 15.79
N GLY A 465 -1.78 16.17 15.90
CA GLY A 465 -1.49 17.46 15.27
C GLY A 465 -0.24 18.13 15.82
N VAL A 466 0.41 18.96 14.99
CA VAL A 466 1.56 19.79 15.35
C VAL A 466 1.09 21.02 16.11
N MET A 467 1.50 21.15 17.35
CA MET A 467 1.17 22.31 18.20
C MET A 467 2.09 23.50 17.94
N LEU A 468 3.38 23.21 17.84
CA LEU A 468 4.41 24.22 17.64
C LEU A 468 5.54 23.63 16.80
N ALA A 469 6.09 24.44 15.89
CA ALA A 469 7.28 24.11 15.13
C ALA A 469 8.21 25.32 15.02
N LEU A 470 9.50 25.07 15.12
CA LEU A 470 10.56 25.98 14.71
C LEU A 470 11.00 25.57 13.31
N VAL A 471 11.05 26.54 12.41
CA VAL A 471 11.42 26.28 11.01
C VAL A 471 12.61 27.18 10.66
N SER A 472 13.61 26.58 10.04
CA SER A 472 14.77 27.28 9.48
C SER A 472 14.92 26.82 8.03
N ASP A 473 14.87 27.77 7.10
CA ASP A 473 14.81 27.49 5.66
C ASP A 473 13.66 26.52 5.34
N ASN A 474 13.94 25.32 4.88
CA ASN A 474 12.92 24.29 4.59
C ASN A 474 13.01 23.09 5.55
N THR A 475 13.69 23.23 6.67
CA THR A 475 13.84 22.20 7.69
C THR A 475 13.04 22.53 8.94
N VAL A 476 12.70 21.51 9.71
CA VAL A 476 11.98 21.63 10.99
C VAL A 476 12.90 21.16 12.12
N PRO A 477 13.84 22.00 12.57
CA PRO A 477 14.80 21.62 13.60
C PRO A 477 14.16 21.34 14.97
N PHE A 478 12.91 21.73 15.19
CA PHE A 478 12.17 21.39 16.40
C PHE A 478 10.67 21.38 16.13
N ALA A 479 10.00 20.33 16.53
CA ALA A 479 8.54 20.29 16.55
C ALA A 479 8.01 19.63 17.81
N LEU A 480 6.91 20.19 18.31
CA LEU A 480 6.09 19.64 19.39
C LEU A 480 4.75 19.20 18.82
N SER A 481 4.41 17.93 18.98
CA SER A 481 3.25 17.34 18.33
C SER A 481 2.48 16.42 19.27
N LEU A 482 1.21 16.23 18.96
CA LEU A 482 0.36 15.19 19.53
C LEU A 482 0.20 14.06 18.51
N VAL A 483 0.07 12.83 19.00
CA VAL A 483 -0.38 11.68 18.23
C VAL A 483 -1.31 10.82 19.07
N ASP A 484 -2.24 10.14 18.41
CA ASP A 484 -3.06 9.12 19.07
C ASP A 484 -2.15 7.99 19.54
N SER A 485 -2.27 7.61 20.81
CA SER A 485 -1.52 6.49 21.39
C SER A 485 -2.03 5.15 20.86
N ALA A 486 -1.18 4.12 20.90
CA ALA A 486 -1.61 2.75 20.65
C ALA A 486 -2.71 2.28 21.63
N THR A 487 -2.81 2.92 22.79
CA THR A 487 -3.87 2.68 23.78
C THR A 487 -5.07 3.55 23.44
N GLU A 488 -6.23 2.96 23.25
CA GLU A 488 -7.47 3.67 22.90
C GLU A 488 -7.74 4.87 23.82
N LYS A 489 -8.13 5.99 23.22
CA LYS A 489 -8.51 7.27 23.86
C LYS A 489 -7.39 8.00 24.62
N LEU A 490 -6.15 7.57 24.48
CA LEU A 490 -5.01 8.26 25.03
C LEU A 490 -4.18 8.89 23.89
N GLN A 491 -3.40 9.88 24.22
CA GLN A 491 -2.50 10.57 23.30
C GLN A 491 -1.09 10.56 23.82
N ASP A 492 -0.16 10.65 22.90
CA ASP A 492 1.26 10.82 23.19
C ASP A 492 1.71 12.23 22.78
N ILE A 493 2.55 12.83 23.60
CA ILE A 493 3.21 14.09 23.28
C ILE A 493 4.60 13.76 22.75
N LEU A 494 4.92 14.26 21.55
CA LEU A 494 6.19 14.02 20.87
C LEU A 494 6.97 15.31 20.74
N VAL A 495 8.28 15.25 20.98
CA VAL A 495 9.24 16.24 20.52
C VAL A 495 10.12 15.60 19.46
N SER A 496 10.21 16.24 18.30
CA SER A 496 11.06 15.78 17.20
C SER A 496 12.05 16.85 16.76
N VAL A 497 13.18 16.39 16.26
CA VAL A 497 14.16 17.18 15.51
C VAL A 497 14.20 16.59 14.12
N GLU A 498 13.77 17.36 13.13
CA GLU A 498 13.47 16.86 11.79
C GLU A 498 12.50 15.66 11.87
N SER A 499 12.76 14.58 11.14
CA SER A 499 11.92 13.38 11.14
C SER A 499 12.11 12.47 12.37
N MET A 500 13.05 12.78 13.27
CA MET A 500 13.39 11.91 14.40
C MET A 500 12.73 12.36 15.71
N VAL A 501 12.00 11.46 16.34
CA VAL A 501 11.44 11.68 17.68
C VAL A 501 12.56 11.53 18.70
N ILE A 502 12.79 12.58 19.50
CA ILE A 502 13.84 12.63 20.53
C ILE A 502 13.26 12.57 21.95
N ALA A 503 11.98 12.87 22.12
CA ALA A 503 11.29 12.77 23.41
C ALA A 503 9.83 12.38 23.21
N ARG A 504 9.30 11.59 24.14
CA ARG A 504 7.91 11.13 24.11
C ARG A 504 7.36 10.99 25.52
N ILE A 505 6.19 11.55 25.77
CA ILE A 505 5.37 11.22 26.94
C ILE A 505 4.15 10.44 26.44
N GLU A 506 4.06 9.20 26.87
CA GLU A 506 3.06 8.25 26.36
C GLU A 506 1.78 8.21 27.22
N ALA A 507 0.69 7.88 26.58
CA ALA A 507 -0.56 7.47 27.21
C ALA A 507 -1.15 8.49 28.17
N ILE A 508 -1.36 9.74 27.72
CA ILE A 508 -1.98 10.81 28.48
C ILE A 508 -3.42 11.01 27.97
N SER A 509 -4.36 11.20 28.88
CA SER A 509 -5.73 11.60 28.53
C SER A 509 -5.79 13.11 28.31
N LEU A 510 -5.58 13.54 27.08
CA LEU A 510 -5.57 14.95 26.69
C LEU A 510 -6.91 15.43 26.15
N CYS A 511 -7.66 14.53 25.50
CA CYS A 511 -9.00 14.82 24.97
C CYS A 511 -10.04 14.83 26.11
N SER A 512 -9.95 15.78 27.00
CA SER A 512 -10.82 15.94 28.17
C SER A 512 -11.28 17.39 28.31
N ASP A 513 -12.32 17.62 29.13
CA ASP A 513 -12.81 18.95 29.42
C ASP A 513 -11.80 19.83 30.16
N GLN A 514 -10.81 19.22 30.79
CA GLN A 514 -9.77 19.92 31.55
C GLN A 514 -8.61 20.30 30.63
N GLN A 515 -8.10 21.51 30.80
CA GLN A 515 -6.87 21.93 30.17
C GLN A 515 -5.67 21.21 30.79
N THR A 516 -4.75 20.79 29.94
CA THR A 516 -3.50 20.17 30.38
C THR A 516 -2.37 21.20 30.25
N PHE A 517 -1.63 21.38 31.35
CA PHE A 517 -0.42 22.20 31.37
C PHE A 517 0.77 21.37 30.91
N LEU A 518 1.51 21.90 29.95
CA LEU A 518 2.72 21.31 29.39
C LEU A 518 3.86 22.32 29.49
N GLU A 519 4.99 21.90 30.01
CA GLU A 519 6.21 22.72 30.08
C GLU A 519 7.35 22.01 29.36
N ILE A 520 8.06 22.79 28.55
CA ILE A 520 9.20 22.30 27.77
C ILE A 520 10.36 23.26 27.96
N ARG A 521 11.51 22.70 28.33
CA ARG A 521 12.77 23.43 28.44
C ARG A 521 13.82 22.73 27.60
N VAL A 522 14.39 23.45 26.66
CA VAL A 522 15.43 22.93 25.78
C VAL A 522 16.62 23.87 25.78
N ASN A 523 17.79 23.30 25.88
CA ASN A 523 19.07 23.95 25.65
C ASN A 523 20.03 23.00 24.93
N ARG A 524 21.28 23.41 24.70
CA ARG A 524 22.29 22.60 24.01
C ARG A 524 22.49 21.19 24.54
N ASN A 525 22.27 20.97 25.84
CA ASN A 525 22.66 19.75 26.51
C ASN A 525 21.49 18.91 27.02
N ASN A 526 20.34 19.52 27.12
CA ASN A 526 19.22 18.90 27.82
C ASN A 526 17.88 19.33 27.22
N LEU A 527 16.95 18.38 27.18
CA LEU A 527 15.53 18.61 26.90
C LEU A 527 14.73 18.09 28.09
N GLU A 528 13.94 18.94 28.71
CA GLU A 528 12.98 18.59 29.74
C GLU A 528 11.58 18.76 29.20
N LEU A 529 10.77 17.73 29.31
CA LEU A 529 9.37 17.72 28.94
C LEU A 529 8.56 17.35 30.16
N SER A 530 7.64 18.19 30.59
CA SER A 530 6.85 17.93 31.79
C SER A 530 5.37 18.29 31.59
N THR A 531 4.53 17.48 32.18
CA THR A 531 3.10 17.71 32.38
C THR A 531 2.81 17.81 33.86
N GLN A 532 1.56 18.09 34.24
CA GLN A 532 1.14 18.07 35.65
C GLN A 532 1.40 16.73 36.36
N LEU A 533 1.46 15.62 35.60
CA LEU A 533 1.54 14.25 36.13
C LEU A 533 2.92 13.61 35.93
N ARG A 534 3.70 14.03 34.93
CA ARG A 534 4.96 13.39 34.53
C ARG A 534 5.99 14.45 34.19
N LYS A 535 7.25 14.14 34.49
CA LYS A 535 8.41 14.91 34.06
C LYS A 535 9.46 13.93 33.54
N ASP A 536 9.91 14.15 32.31
CA ASP A 536 10.96 13.39 31.66
C ASP A 536 12.09 14.34 31.21
N SER A 537 13.32 13.87 31.29
CA SER A 537 14.50 14.62 30.84
C SER A 537 15.35 13.75 29.91
N PHE A 538 15.78 14.34 28.81
CA PHE A 538 16.56 13.70 27.76
C PHE A 538 17.86 14.46 27.58
N HIS A 539 18.98 13.74 27.52
CA HIS A 539 20.31 14.34 27.42
C HIS A 539 20.84 14.31 25.99
N SER A 540 21.65 15.28 25.62
CA SER A 540 22.26 15.39 24.30
C SER A 540 23.15 14.20 23.94
N GLU A 541 23.67 13.47 24.94
CA GLU A 541 24.49 12.28 24.74
C GLU A 541 23.73 11.15 24.04
N ASP A 542 22.42 11.05 24.27
CA ASP A 542 21.56 10.02 23.68
C ASP A 542 21.18 10.34 22.22
N PHE A 543 21.19 11.64 21.84
CA PHE A 543 20.75 12.14 20.54
C PHE A 543 21.71 13.18 19.96
N GLN A 544 23.02 12.89 19.97
CA GLN A 544 24.08 13.83 19.60
C GLN A 544 23.86 14.52 18.26
N ARG A 545 23.44 13.76 17.23
CA ARG A 545 23.19 14.29 15.89
C ARG A 545 22.04 15.29 15.91
N GLN A 546 20.94 14.96 16.56
CA GLN A 546 19.73 15.79 16.62
C GLN A 546 19.97 17.09 17.38
N PHE A 547 20.65 17.01 18.52
CA PHE A 547 21.03 18.22 19.28
C PHE A 547 22.02 19.10 18.51
N ALA A 548 22.91 18.53 17.69
CA ALA A 548 23.80 19.29 16.83
C ALA A 548 23.03 20.02 15.71
N ILE A 549 22.04 19.36 15.09
CA ILE A 549 21.15 19.99 14.09
C ILE A 549 20.37 21.15 14.71
N LEU A 550 19.79 20.93 15.89
CA LEU A 550 19.05 21.97 16.61
C LEU A 550 19.97 23.14 17.00
N ASP A 551 21.16 22.88 17.52
CA ASP A 551 22.12 23.91 17.88
C ASP A 551 22.54 24.76 16.68
N GLU A 552 22.76 24.15 15.54
CA GLU A 552 23.12 24.87 14.32
C GLU A 552 21.96 25.74 13.82
N ALA A 553 20.74 25.21 13.80
CA ALA A 553 19.55 25.97 13.43
C ALA A 553 19.31 27.17 14.37
N MET A 554 19.50 26.99 15.67
CA MET A 554 19.30 28.05 16.68
C MET A 554 20.38 29.15 16.65
N LYS A 555 21.54 28.89 16.05
CA LYS A 555 22.54 29.95 15.76
C LYS A 555 22.07 30.83 14.60
N GLY A 556 21.31 30.28 13.66
CA GLY A 556 20.71 31.00 12.55
C GLY A 556 19.45 31.80 12.94
N THR A 557 18.57 31.96 11.97
CA THR A 557 17.23 32.52 12.16
C THR A 557 16.19 31.41 12.11
N VAL A 558 15.43 31.29 13.17
CA VAL A 558 14.30 30.37 13.23
C VAL A 558 12.99 31.16 13.28
N VAL A 559 12.00 30.63 12.62
CA VAL A 559 10.63 31.17 12.63
C VAL A 559 9.74 30.22 13.40
N THR A 560 8.94 30.76 14.31
CA THR A 560 8.02 29.98 15.14
C THR A 560 6.66 29.88 14.48
N TYR A 561 6.15 28.67 14.38
CA TYR A 561 4.81 28.39 13.87
C TYR A 561 3.97 27.70 14.95
N LEU A 562 2.74 28.16 15.13
CA LEU A 562 1.77 27.61 16.07
C LEU A 562 0.57 27.01 15.32
N GLY A 563 0.12 25.84 15.75
CA GLY A 563 -1.07 25.17 15.23
C GLY A 563 -0.84 24.33 13.98
N GLY A 564 0.39 24.28 13.46
CA GLY A 564 0.71 23.51 12.26
C GLY A 564 2.09 23.82 11.68
N LEU A 565 2.26 23.52 10.41
CA LEU A 565 3.50 23.69 9.66
C LEU A 565 3.29 24.62 8.46
N PRO A 566 4.31 25.39 8.06
CA PRO A 566 4.30 26.09 6.76
C PRO A 566 4.44 25.07 5.61
N ASP A 567 4.71 25.59 4.40
CA ASP A 567 5.05 24.76 3.25
C ASP A 567 6.50 24.23 3.39
N VAL A 568 6.64 23.11 4.07
CA VAL A 568 7.89 22.34 4.22
C VAL A 568 7.70 20.96 3.62
N PRO A 569 8.79 20.24 3.26
CA PRO A 569 8.69 18.86 2.84
C PRO A 569 7.97 17.98 3.86
N PHE A 570 7.10 17.09 3.42
CA PHE A 570 6.35 16.20 4.33
C PHE A 570 7.25 15.30 5.17
N SER A 571 8.44 15.00 4.70
CA SER A 571 9.46 14.25 5.42
C SER A 571 10.22 15.06 6.49
N ALA A 572 9.96 16.36 6.60
CA ALA A 572 10.67 17.22 7.56
C ALA A 572 10.28 16.97 9.02
N THR A 573 9.16 16.30 9.27
CA THR A 573 8.67 15.98 10.62
C THR A 573 7.82 14.70 10.59
N PRO A 574 7.81 13.90 11.67
CA PRO A 574 7.00 12.68 11.73
C PRO A 574 5.49 12.94 11.77
N VAL A 575 5.04 14.15 12.12
CA VAL A 575 3.63 14.52 12.22
C VAL A 575 3.36 15.69 11.29
N ASN A 576 2.43 15.52 10.34
CA ASN A 576 2.05 16.56 9.38
C ASN A 576 0.63 17.10 9.58
N ALA A 577 -0.19 16.44 10.40
CA ALA A 577 -1.52 16.93 10.74
C ALA A 577 -1.42 18.23 11.55
N PHE A 578 -2.35 19.17 11.34
CA PHE A 578 -2.40 20.41 12.05
C PHE A 578 -3.15 20.25 13.37
N TYR A 579 -2.75 21.01 14.38
CA TYR A 579 -3.38 20.98 15.69
C TYR A 579 -4.82 21.51 15.62
N GLN A 580 -5.73 20.76 16.18
CA GLN A 580 -7.10 21.17 16.36
C GLN A 580 -7.45 21.22 17.84
N GLY A 581 -7.96 22.35 18.31
CA GLY A 581 -8.31 22.55 19.72
C GLY A 581 -7.94 23.93 20.21
N CYS A 582 -7.97 24.08 21.52
CA CYS A 582 -7.63 25.32 22.20
C CYS A 582 -6.22 25.28 22.78
N MET A 583 -5.50 26.38 22.69
CA MET A 583 -4.14 26.49 23.20
C MET A 583 -3.84 27.93 23.67
N GLU A 584 -3.16 28.05 24.82
CA GLU A 584 -2.45 29.24 25.24
C GLU A 584 -0.95 28.91 25.34
N VAL A 585 -0.12 29.80 24.86
CA VAL A 585 1.32 29.58 24.76
C VAL A 585 2.08 30.72 25.43
N ASN A 586 3.03 30.37 26.29
CA ASN A 586 4.04 31.29 26.80
C ASN A 586 5.41 30.82 26.34
N ILE A 587 6.21 31.71 25.82
CA ILE A 587 7.59 31.43 25.39
C ILE A 587 8.53 32.41 26.09
N ASN A 588 9.53 31.87 26.76
CA ASN A 588 10.51 32.65 27.53
C ASN A 588 9.86 33.61 28.56
N GLY A 589 8.72 33.21 29.14
CA GLY A 589 7.98 34.01 30.13
C GLY A 589 7.04 35.07 29.55
N VAL A 590 6.95 35.19 28.22
CA VAL A 590 6.03 36.11 27.54
C VAL A 590 4.89 35.31 26.94
N GLN A 591 3.66 35.75 27.20
CA GLN A 591 2.47 35.18 26.57
C GLN A 591 2.51 35.51 25.07
N VAL A 592 2.36 34.50 24.22
CA VAL A 592 2.30 34.70 22.77
C VAL A 592 0.90 35.13 22.41
N ASP A 593 0.77 36.38 21.94
CA ASP A 593 -0.48 36.92 21.46
C ASP A 593 -0.63 36.69 19.95
N LEU A 594 -1.74 36.10 19.54
CA LEU A 594 -2.03 35.85 18.13
C LEU A 594 -2.24 37.15 17.32
N ASP A 595 -2.52 38.25 17.98
CA ASP A 595 -2.64 39.54 17.32
C ASP A 595 -1.28 40.15 16.95
N GLU A 596 -0.20 39.66 17.56
CA GLU A 596 1.19 40.01 17.22
C GLU A 596 1.80 39.07 16.17
N ALA A 597 1.05 38.10 15.65
CA ALA A 597 1.54 37.18 14.64
C ALA A 597 1.92 37.94 13.34
N ILE A 598 3.05 37.53 12.74
CA ILE A 598 3.47 38.06 11.42
C ILE A 598 2.44 37.67 10.36
N SER A 599 1.92 36.46 10.42
CA SER A 599 0.80 36.00 9.61
C SER A 599 -0.01 34.98 10.39
N LYS A 600 -1.31 34.96 10.15
CA LYS A 600 -2.25 34.06 10.83
C LYS A 600 -3.33 33.60 9.84
N HIS A 601 -3.63 32.31 9.84
CA HIS A 601 -4.73 31.78 9.04
C HIS A 601 -6.07 32.33 9.56
N ASN A 602 -6.96 32.70 8.65
CA ASN A 602 -8.22 33.36 8.98
C ASN A 602 -9.15 32.56 9.90
N ASP A 603 -9.06 31.25 9.92
CA ASP A 603 -9.94 30.41 10.74
C ASP A 603 -9.42 30.18 12.16
N ILE A 604 -8.18 30.57 12.46
CA ILE A 604 -7.68 30.65 13.83
C ILE A 604 -8.39 31.79 14.56
N ARG A 605 -8.90 31.51 15.74
CA ARG A 605 -9.63 32.52 16.55
C ARG A 605 -8.79 32.87 17.77
N ALA A 606 -8.26 34.09 17.76
CA ALA A 606 -7.60 34.64 18.93
C ALA A 606 -8.61 34.84 20.05
N HIS A 607 -8.21 34.67 21.28
CA HIS A 607 -8.98 34.94 22.50
C HIS A 607 -10.40 34.36 22.55
N SER A 608 -10.70 33.37 21.73
CA SER A 608 -12.05 32.81 21.54
C SER A 608 -12.01 31.28 21.43
N CYS A 609 -11.74 30.62 22.55
CA CYS A 609 -11.82 29.17 22.62
C CYS A 609 -13.27 28.71 22.80
N PRO A 610 -13.82 27.85 21.93
CA PRO A 610 -15.15 27.26 22.13
C PRO A 610 -15.19 26.41 23.40
N SER A 611 -16.32 26.45 24.13
CA SER A 611 -16.55 25.52 25.24
C SER A 611 -16.75 24.08 24.72
N VAL A 612 -16.64 23.10 25.61
CA VAL A 612 -16.94 21.71 25.27
C VAL A 612 -18.43 21.53 25.02
N TRP A 613 -18.78 20.84 23.94
CA TRP A 613 -20.16 20.57 23.59
C TRP A 613 -20.80 19.63 24.64
N GLN A 614 -21.76 20.14 25.41
CA GLN A 614 -22.53 19.36 26.37
C GLN A 614 -23.79 18.84 25.68
N LYS A 615 -23.96 17.51 25.61
CA LYS A 615 -25.28 16.94 25.30
C LYS A 615 -26.28 17.44 26.33
N THR A 616 -27.09 18.45 26.02
CA THR A 616 -28.25 18.77 26.85
C THR A 616 -29.09 17.50 26.96
N LYS A 617 -29.14 16.95 28.15
CA LYS A 617 -30.17 15.96 28.49
C LYS A 617 -31.51 16.70 28.38
N HIS A 618 -32.19 16.53 27.25
CA HIS A 618 -33.62 16.80 27.23
C HIS A 618 -34.27 15.81 28.18
N THR A 619 -34.58 16.28 29.40
CA THR A 619 -35.48 15.65 30.34
C THR A 619 -36.89 15.79 29.83
#